data_1d73d6b2122ab83b78298fd8685549ff
#
_entry.id   1d73d6b2122ab83b78298fd8685549ff
#
_cell.length_a   1.000
_cell.length_b   1.000
_cell.length_c   1.000
_cell.angle_alpha   90.00
_cell.angle_beta   90.00
_cell.angle_gamma   90.00
#
_symmetry.space_group_name_H-M   'P 1'
#
loop_
_entity.id
_entity.type
_entity.pdbx_description
1 polymer ?
#
loop_
_entity_poly.entity_id
_entity_poly.type
_entity_poly.pdbx_seq_one_letter_code
_entity_poly.pdbx_strand_id
1 'polypeptide(L)'
;VLNLFVRLVNLYWRFLVSPEKYALHIGVKIGKNCFIATREWSSEPYLISIGNNCQITRNVYIHTHGGGQAVRNICPEFDAYGKVTINDWVYIGANSHIMPGVTIGEGCLIAAGSVVTKSVPKNCVVGGNPAKIICSTNDFLNRNHFYNLNTKGKFKNSEEKKAYLMSIPEEKFIKKELLKK
;
A
#
# COMPACT_ATOMS: atom_id res chain seq x y z
N VAL A 1 23.66 7.41 28.27
CA VAL A 1 22.77 6.33 28.72
C VAL A 1 21.36 6.52 28.15
N LEU A 2 20.75 7.70 28.30
CA LEU A 2 19.40 8.00 27.80
C LEU A 2 19.28 7.79 26.27
N ASN A 3 20.30 8.15 25.51
CA ASN A 3 20.33 8.02 24.05
C ASN A 3 20.38 6.53 23.60
N LEU A 4 21.06 5.65 24.35
CA LEU A 4 21.09 4.22 24.03
C LEU A 4 19.74 3.55 24.33
N PHE A 5 19.10 3.86 25.44
CA PHE A 5 17.77 3.34 25.78
C PHE A 5 16.72 3.73 24.73
N VAL A 6 16.67 4.99 24.33
CA VAL A 6 15.76 5.47 23.26
C VAL A 6 16.02 4.74 21.95
N ARG A 7 17.28 4.52 21.58
CA ARG A 7 17.64 3.75 20.37
C ARG A 7 17.15 2.30 20.46
N LEU A 8 17.31 1.64 21.59
CA LEU A 8 16.85 0.25 21.78
C LEU A 8 15.31 0.16 21.71
N VAL A 9 14.60 1.10 22.33
CA VAL A 9 13.14 1.19 22.24
C VAL A 9 12.69 1.39 20.79
N ASN A 10 13.33 2.27 20.04
CA ASN A 10 13.02 2.50 18.62
C ASN A 10 13.29 1.25 17.76
N LEU A 11 14.39 0.52 18.03
CA LEU A 11 14.70 -0.74 17.36
C LEU A 11 13.63 -1.82 17.66
N TYR A 12 13.21 -1.93 18.93
CA TYR A 12 12.12 -2.82 19.33
C TYR A 12 10.85 -2.54 18.52
N TRP A 13 10.37 -1.30 18.48
CA TRP A 13 9.19 -0.92 17.74
C TRP A 13 9.34 -1.16 16.24
N ARG A 14 10.51 -0.84 15.68
CA ARG A 14 10.76 -0.97 14.24
C ARG A 14 10.87 -2.42 13.78
N PHE A 15 11.40 -3.35 14.57
CA PHE A 15 11.74 -4.70 14.10
C PHE A 15 10.98 -5.82 14.80
N LEU A 16 10.58 -5.66 16.04
CA LEU A 16 9.97 -6.73 16.84
C LEU A 16 8.46 -6.62 16.99
N VAL A 17 7.89 -5.45 16.73
CA VAL A 17 6.44 -5.23 16.79
C VAL A 17 5.84 -5.41 15.37
N SER A 18 4.55 -5.78 15.26
CA SER A 18 3.90 -5.88 13.95
C SER A 18 3.92 -4.53 13.20
N PRO A 19 3.99 -4.54 11.84
CA PRO A 19 4.03 -3.30 11.06
C PRO A 19 2.88 -2.34 11.35
N GLU A 20 1.68 -2.86 11.60
CA GLU A 20 0.51 -2.06 11.95
C GLU A 20 0.67 -1.35 13.31
N LYS A 21 1.08 -2.10 14.34
CA LYS A 21 1.35 -1.51 15.67
C LYS A 21 2.46 -0.47 15.62
N TYR A 22 3.50 -0.73 14.82
CA TYR A 22 4.56 0.25 14.59
C TYR A 22 4.02 1.53 13.94
N ALA A 23 3.21 1.42 12.88
CA ALA A 23 2.61 2.55 12.20
C ALA A 23 1.74 3.41 13.14
N LEU A 24 0.89 2.77 13.95
CA LEU A 24 0.08 3.45 14.98
C LEU A 24 0.96 4.16 16.02
N HIS A 25 2.02 3.49 16.48
CA HIS A 25 2.95 4.06 17.49
C HIS A 25 3.64 5.33 16.99
N ILE A 26 4.03 5.39 15.73
CA ILE A 26 4.68 6.57 15.14
C ILE A 26 3.69 7.66 14.69
N GLY A 27 2.38 7.44 14.80
CA GLY A 27 1.35 8.46 14.59
C GLY A 27 0.55 8.35 13.29
N VAL A 28 0.69 7.26 12.50
CA VAL A 28 -0.20 6.99 11.37
C VAL A 28 -1.61 6.70 11.88
N LYS A 29 -2.61 7.32 11.29
CA LYS A 29 -4.02 7.03 11.58
C LYS A 29 -4.49 5.85 10.73
N ILE A 30 -4.99 4.79 11.37
CA ILE A 30 -5.41 3.57 10.68
C ILE A 30 -6.80 3.17 11.16
N GLY A 31 -7.71 2.92 10.22
CA GLY A 31 -9.05 2.43 10.48
C GLY A 31 -9.10 0.95 10.87
N LYS A 32 -10.29 0.37 10.85
CA LYS A 32 -10.53 -1.02 11.28
C LYS A 32 -10.28 -2.02 10.15
N ASN A 33 -9.98 -3.27 10.51
CA ASN A 33 -9.85 -4.41 9.58
C ASN A 33 -8.79 -4.22 8.50
N CYS A 34 -7.70 -3.52 8.80
CA CYS A 34 -6.61 -3.28 7.87
C CYS A 34 -5.53 -4.38 7.96
N PHE A 35 -4.83 -4.61 6.85
CA PHE A 35 -3.61 -5.41 6.80
C PHE A 35 -2.45 -4.51 6.38
N ILE A 36 -1.56 -4.22 7.31
CA ILE A 36 -0.39 -3.37 7.09
C ILE A 36 0.87 -4.22 7.13
N ALA A 37 1.58 -4.32 6.00
CA ALA A 37 2.82 -5.09 5.87
C ALA A 37 4.05 -4.23 5.59
N THR A 38 3.88 -2.91 5.40
CA THR A 38 5.00 -1.97 5.21
C THR A 38 5.48 -1.37 6.52
N ARG A 39 6.75 -0.92 6.52
CA ARG A 39 7.37 -0.10 7.57
C ARG A 39 7.97 1.19 7.02
N GLU A 40 7.70 1.49 5.76
CA GLU A 40 8.30 2.58 5.01
C GLU A 40 7.39 3.82 5.05
N TRP A 41 7.44 4.51 6.19
CA TRP A 41 6.69 5.72 6.48
C TRP A 41 7.61 6.94 6.39
N SER A 42 7.05 8.07 5.95
CA SER A 42 7.77 9.34 5.97
C SER A 42 8.11 9.80 7.39
N SER A 43 8.96 10.81 7.52
CA SER A 43 9.32 11.42 8.81
C SER A 43 8.14 12.09 9.52
N GLU A 44 7.06 12.41 8.81
CA GLU A 44 5.81 12.97 9.35
C GLU A 44 4.65 11.97 9.23
N PRO A 45 4.70 10.81 9.91
CA PRO A 45 3.68 9.77 9.81
C PRO A 45 2.29 10.22 10.28
N TYR A 46 2.22 11.23 11.14
CA TYR A 46 0.98 11.87 11.59
C TYR A 46 0.23 12.64 10.47
N LEU A 47 0.85 12.85 9.30
CA LEU A 47 0.19 13.38 8.09
C LEU A 47 -0.46 12.29 7.23
N ILE A 48 -0.37 11.01 7.64
CA ILE A 48 -0.91 9.87 6.90
C ILE A 48 -2.17 9.37 7.59
N SER A 49 -3.23 9.19 6.81
CA SER A 49 -4.48 8.57 7.26
C SER A 49 -4.91 7.45 6.32
N ILE A 50 -5.29 6.31 6.91
CA ILE A 50 -5.74 5.10 6.23
C ILE A 50 -7.13 4.76 6.76
N GLY A 51 -8.09 4.57 5.87
CA GLY A 51 -9.45 4.17 6.18
C GLY A 51 -9.58 2.72 6.62
N ASN A 52 -10.79 2.18 6.49
CA ASN A 52 -11.12 0.82 6.92
C ASN A 52 -10.91 -0.21 5.81
N ASN A 53 -10.70 -1.48 6.18
CA ASN A 53 -10.63 -2.62 5.25
C ASN A 53 -9.52 -2.47 4.19
N CYS A 54 -8.46 -1.73 4.50
CA CYS A 54 -7.35 -1.49 3.59
C CYS A 54 -6.27 -2.57 3.68
N GLN A 55 -5.60 -2.83 2.55
CA GLN A 55 -4.43 -3.69 2.50
C GLN A 55 -3.24 -2.94 1.92
N ILE A 56 -2.26 -2.66 2.77
CA ILE A 56 -0.99 -2.03 2.38
C ILE A 56 0.10 -3.10 2.42
N THR A 57 0.61 -3.49 1.27
CA THR A 57 1.55 -4.60 1.16
C THR A 57 2.98 -4.18 1.48
N ARG A 58 3.95 -5.10 1.33
CA ARG A 58 5.36 -4.86 1.71
C ARG A 58 5.99 -3.78 0.84
N ASN A 59 6.93 -3.03 1.44
CA ASN A 59 7.74 -2.02 0.75
C ASN A 59 6.89 -0.97 0.02
N VAL A 60 5.72 -0.64 0.55
CA VAL A 60 4.96 0.52 0.10
C VAL A 60 5.52 1.75 0.81
N TYR A 61 6.03 2.71 0.06
CA TYR A 61 6.59 3.96 0.56
C TYR A 61 5.53 5.06 0.51
N ILE A 62 5.23 5.68 1.65
CA ILE A 62 4.30 6.80 1.72
C ILE A 62 5.08 8.05 2.10
N HIS A 63 5.12 9.02 1.18
CA HIS A 63 5.88 10.24 1.31
C HIS A 63 4.98 11.39 1.71
N THR A 64 5.42 12.21 2.67
CA THR A 64 4.69 13.42 3.12
C THR A 64 5.42 14.71 2.76
N HIS A 65 6.68 14.59 2.34
CA HIS A 65 7.50 15.71 1.85
C HIS A 65 8.58 15.21 0.89
N GLY A 66 9.29 16.12 0.26
CA GLY A 66 10.46 15.80 -0.58
C GLY A 66 10.83 16.92 -1.55
N GLY A 67 12.03 16.83 -2.11
CA GLY A 67 12.51 17.72 -3.17
C GLY A 67 13.00 19.10 -2.71
N GLY A 68 12.85 19.49 -1.45
CA GLY A 68 13.24 20.81 -0.96
C GLY A 68 14.70 21.16 -1.22
N GLN A 69 15.61 20.19 -1.09
CA GLN A 69 17.05 20.43 -1.29
C GLN A 69 17.38 20.99 -2.69
N ALA A 70 16.63 20.62 -3.71
CA ALA A 70 16.89 21.08 -5.09
C ALA A 70 16.66 22.57 -5.30
N VAL A 71 15.87 23.22 -4.43
CA VAL A 71 15.51 24.65 -4.57
C VAL A 71 16.04 25.52 -3.43
N ARG A 72 16.74 24.96 -2.45
CA ARG A 72 17.26 25.71 -1.29
C ARG A 72 18.39 26.70 -1.63
N ASN A 73 19.01 26.55 -2.79
CA ASN A 73 19.93 27.57 -3.32
C ASN A 73 19.22 28.87 -3.71
N ILE A 74 17.91 28.80 -4.00
CA ILE A 74 17.06 29.97 -4.38
C ILE A 74 16.21 30.41 -3.19
N CYS A 75 15.66 29.44 -2.44
CA CYS A 75 14.82 29.65 -1.28
C CYS A 75 15.35 28.78 -0.12
N PRO A 76 16.29 29.27 0.70
CA PRO A 76 16.98 28.46 1.72
C PRO A 76 16.05 27.78 2.71
N GLU A 77 14.95 28.43 3.07
CA GLU A 77 13.97 27.92 4.05
C GLU A 77 12.85 27.09 3.43
N PHE A 78 12.99 26.70 2.15
CA PHE A 78 11.93 25.97 1.46
C PHE A 78 11.68 24.58 2.08
N ASP A 79 10.44 24.37 2.52
CA ASP A 79 9.89 23.07 2.89
C ASP A 79 8.43 22.98 2.45
N ALA A 80 8.05 21.84 1.85
CA ALA A 80 6.69 21.58 1.40
C ALA A 80 6.24 20.19 1.87
N TYR A 81 5.09 20.16 2.53
CA TYR A 81 4.49 18.95 3.08
C TYR A 81 3.12 18.69 2.46
N GLY A 82 2.77 17.42 2.29
CA GLY A 82 1.46 17.01 1.80
C GLY A 82 0.87 15.89 2.64
N LYS A 83 -0.39 16.04 3.07
CA LYS A 83 -1.14 14.96 3.72
C LYS A 83 -1.42 13.86 2.72
N VAL A 84 -1.28 12.60 3.15
CA VAL A 84 -1.69 11.46 2.35
C VAL A 84 -2.92 10.82 2.98
N THR A 85 -3.98 10.68 2.18
CA THR A 85 -5.25 10.09 2.60
C THR A 85 -5.54 8.85 1.76
N ILE A 86 -5.70 7.72 2.39
CA ILE A 86 -6.10 6.45 1.78
C ILE A 86 -7.49 6.13 2.33
N ASN A 87 -8.52 6.14 1.47
CA ASN A 87 -9.88 5.87 1.89
C ASN A 87 -10.13 4.37 2.09
N ASP A 88 -11.38 3.98 2.34
CA ASP A 88 -11.76 2.61 2.66
C ASP A 88 -11.57 1.65 1.47
N TRP A 89 -11.36 0.36 1.76
CA TRP A 89 -11.28 -0.71 0.77
C TRP A 89 -10.17 -0.54 -0.27
N VAL A 90 -9.08 0.13 0.07
CA VAL A 90 -7.93 0.32 -0.83
C VAL A 90 -6.92 -0.81 -0.69
N TYR A 91 -6.47 -1.32 -1.84
CA TYR A 91 -5.33 -2.21 -1.94
C TYR A 91 -4.14 -1.48 -2.55
N ILE A 92 -2.98 -1.54 -1.91
CA ILE A 92 -1.73 -1.01 -2.46
C ILE A 92 -0.71 -2.14 -2.63
N GLY A 93 -0.35 -2.39 -3.89
CA GLY A 93 0.62 -3.41 -4.30
C GLY A 93 2.05 -3.08 -3.86
N ALA A 94 2.85 -4.12 -3.67
CA ALA A 94 4.21 -4.02 -3.17
C ALA A 94 5.12 -3.10 -4.01
N ASN A 95 6.09 -2.48 -3.35
CA ASN A 95 7.06 -1.56 -3.95
C ASN A 95 6.44 -0.33 -4.62
N SER A 96 5.24 0.07 -4.22
CA SER A 96 4.60 1.30 -4.71
C SER A 96 5.03 2.51 -3.90
N HIS A 97 5.06 3.68 -4.54
CA HIS A 97 5.33 4.97 -3.92
C HIS A 97 4.09 5.86 -4.00
N ILE A 98 3.64 6.38 -2.87
CA ILE A 98 2.54 7.35 -2.79
C ILE A 98 3.15 8.71 -2.45
N MET A 99 2.97 9.68 -3.35
CA MET A 99 3.63 10.97 -3.25
C MET A 99 2.89 11.93 -2.30
N PRO A 100 3.56 12.98 -1.80
CA PRO A 100 2.95 13.96 -0.90
C PRO A 100 1.67 14.59 -1.49
N GLY A 101 0.65 14.78 -0.66
CA GLY A 101 -0.61 15.42 -1.04
C GLY A 101 -1.61 14.51 -1.77
N VAL A 102 -1.28 13.24 -1.99
CA VAL A 102 -2.16 12.29 -2.70
C VAL A 102 -3.31 11.84 -1.81
N THR A 103 -4.52 11.85 -2.38
CA THR A 103 -5.69 11.16 -1.87
C THR A 103 -6.04 9.97 -2.77
N ILE A 104 -6.13 8.77 -2.19
CA ILE A 104 -6.58 7.57 -2.89
C ILE A 104 -8.05 7.34 -2.53
N GLY A 105 -8.92 7.37 -3.53
CA GLY A 105 -10.36 7.16 -3.38
C GLY A 105 -10.70 5.75 -2.91
N GLU A 106 -11.90 5.61 -2.37
CA GLU A 106 -12.45 4.33 -1.90
C GLU A 106 -12.45 3.27 -3.00
N GLY A 107 -12.23 2.01 -2.62
CA GLY A 107 -12.30 0.86 -3.52
C GLY A 107 -11.22 0.82 -4.61
N CYS A 108 -10.10 1.53 -4.44
CA CYS A 108 -9.03 1.56 -5.42
C CYS A 108 -8.03 0.41 -5.26
N LEU A 109 -7.46 0.00 -6.39
CA LEU A 109 -6.34 -0.92 -6.46
C LEU A 109 -5.13 -0.21 -7.10
N ILE A 110 -4.05 -0.11 -6.34
CA ILE A 110 -2.75 0.37 -6.82
C ILE A 110 -1.91 -0.85 -7.19
N ALA A 111 -1.54 -0.99 -8.45
CA ALA A 111 -0.70 -2.08 -8.91
C ALA A 111 0.71 -2.01 -8.31
N ALA A 112 1.35 -3.16 -8.11
CA ALA A 112 2.71 -3.22 -7.57
C ALA A 112 3.71 -2.40 -8.42
N GLY A 113 4.70 -1.78 -7.77
CA GLY A 113 5.73 -0.97 -8.43
C GLY A 113 5.23 0.37 -8.98
N SER A 114 4.06 0.84 -8.58
CA SER A 114 3.50 2.10 -9.09
C SER A 114 4.04 3.33 -8.36
N VAL A 115 4.17 4.45 -9.08
CA VAL A 115 4.48 5.77 -8.49
C VAL A 115 3.26 6.68 -8.65
N VAL A 116 2.49 6.83 -7.58
CA VAL A 116 1.25 7.60 -7.56
C VAL A 116 1.55 9.07 -7.27
N THR A 117 1.56 9.89 -8.32
CA THR A 117 1.91 11.32 -8.27
C THR A 117 0.69 12.25 -8.26
N LYS A 118 -0.52 11.70 -8.44
CA LYS A 118 -1.79 12.44 -8.47
C LYS A 118 -2.83 11.68 -7.66
N SER A 119 -3.81 12.41 -7.11
CA SER A 119 -4.94 11.80 -6.42
C SER A 119 -5.75 10.88 -7.35
N VAL A 120 -6.22 9.76 -6.81
CA VAL A 120 -6.91 8.70 -7.55
C VAL A 120 -8.40 8.76 -7.24
N PRO A 121 -9.28 8.85 -8.24
CA PRO A 121 -10.73 8.76 -8.05
C PRO A 121 -11.13 7.40 -7.45
N LYS A 122 -12.32 7.33 -6.82
CA LYS A 122 -12.85 6.07 -6.27
C LYS A 122 -13.02 4.99 -7.34
N ASN A 123 -12.95 3.73 -6.94
CA ASN A 123 -13.21 2.56 -7.77
C ASN A 123 -12.31 2.44 -9.01
N CYS A 124 -11.05 2.85 -8.90
CA CYS A 124 -10.07 2.77 -9.99
C CYS A 124 -8.97 1.75 -9.72
N VAL A 125 -8.54 1.08 -10.76
CA VAL A 125 -7.28 0.33 -10.82
C VAL A 125 -6.26 1.23 -11.51
N VAL A 126 -5.17 1.54 -10.83
CA VAL A 126 -4.09 2.38 -11.38
C VAL A 126 -2.75 1.66 -11.30
N GLY A 127 -1.83 1.99 -12.22
CA GLY A 127 -0.51 1.40 -12.23
C GLY A 127 0.48 2.15 -13.12
N GLY A 128 1.77 1.86 -12.91
CA GLY A 128 2.87 2.42 -13.68
C GLY A 128 3.64 3.54 -12.97
N ASN A 129 4.62 4.10 -13.67
CA ASN A 129 5.43 5.23 -13.22
C ASN A 129 5.52 6.30 -14.34
N PRO A 130 4.86 7.47 -14.22
CA PRO A 130 3.85 7.77 -13.21
C PRO A 130 2.58 6.90 -13.38
N ALA A 131 1.87 6.64 -12.27
CA ALA A 131 0.67 5.82 -12.28
C ALA A 131 -0.46 6.46 -13.10
N LYS A 132 -1.13 5.62 -13.92
CA LYS A 132 -2.29 5.99 -14.74
C LYS A 132 -3.45 5.05 -14.45
N ILE A 133 -4.68 5.50 -14.71
CA ILE A 133 -5.88 4.65 -14.61
C ILE A 133 -5.79 3.58 -15.70
N ILE A 134 -5.93 2.31 -15.30
CA ILE A 134 -5.92 1.13 -16.17
C ILE A 134 -7.37 0.72 -16.50
N CYS A 135 -8.23 0.67 -15.48
CA CYS A 135 -9.64 0.32 -15.61
C CYS A 135 -10.39 0.66 -14.31
N SER A 136 -11.68 0.42 -14.26
CA SER A 136 -12.44 0.42 -13.01
C SER A 136 -12.19 -0.87 -12.20
N THR A 137 -12.43 -0.82 -10.88
CA THR A 137 -12.40 -2.04 -10.05
C THR A 137 -13.50 -3.02 -10.42
N ASN A 138 -14.62 -2.54 -10.97
CA ASN A 138 -15.68 -3.41 -11.49
C ASN A 138 -15.22 -4.18 -12.75
N ASP A 139 -14.54 -3.51 -13.69
CA ASP A 139 -13.94 -4.17 -14.84
C ASP A 139 -12.88 -5.19 -14.42
N PHE A 140 -12.06 -4.86 -13.42
CA PHE A 140 -11.09 -5.77 -12.85
C PHE A 140 -11.78 -7.02 -12.27
N LEU A 141 -12.85 -6.83 -11.50
CA LEU A 141 -13.65 -7.93 -10.96
C LEU A 141 -14.22 -8.81 -12.08
N ASN A 142 -14.86 -8.21 -13.07
CA ASN A 142 -15.49 -8.94 -14.17
C ASN A 142 -14.48 -9.78 -14.97
N ARG A 143 -13.32 -9.22 -15.30
CA ARG A 143 -12.24 -9.93 -16.01
C ARG A 143 -11.67 -11.10 -15.22
N ASN A 144 -11.68 -11.02 -13.89
CA ASN A 144 -11.09 -12.05 -13.03
C ASN A 144 -12.14 -12.97 -12.37
N HIS A 145 -13.42 -12.74 -12.61
CA HIS A 145 -14.50 -13.49 -11.94
C HIS A 145 -14.42 -15.01 -12.17
N PHE A 146 -14.07 -15.42 -13.37
CA PHE A 146 -13.88 -16.84 -13.71
C PHE A 146 -12.82 -17.54 -12.84
N TYR A 147 -11.79 -16.82 -12.42
CA TYR A 147 -10.70 -17.32 -11.60
C TYR A 147 -10.96 -17.23 -10.09
N ASN A 148 -12.16 -16.77 -9.69
CA ASN A 148 -12.50 -16.65 -8.29
C ASN A 148 -12.76 -18.04 -7.68
N LEU A 149 -11.90 -18.44 -6.74
CA LEU A 149 -11.98 -19.72 -6.03
C LEU A 149 -12.84 -19.66 -4.75
N ASN A 150 -13.36 -18.48 -4.39
CA ASN A 150 -14.17 -18.27 -3.17
C ASN A 150 -13.52 -18.84 -1.89
N THR A 151 -12.21 -18.64 -1.72
CA THR A 151 -11.42 -19.28 -0.66
C THR A 151 -11.13 -18.38 0.54
N LYS A 152 -11.62 -17.12 0.56
CA LYS A 152 -11.38 -16.22 1.69
C LYS A 152 -11.90 -16.83 2.99
N GLY A 153 -11.00 -17.02 3.97
CA GLY A 153 -11.36 -17.56 5.29
C GLY A 153 -11.67 -19.06 5.35
N LYS A 154 -11.46 -19.81 4.26
CA LYS A 154 -11.77 -21.25 4.23
C LYS A 154 -10.71 -22.16 4.86
N PHE A 155 -9.45 -21.73 4.90
CA PHE A 155 -8.34 -22.59 5.33
C PHE A 155 -7.91 -22.26 6.77
N LYS A 156 -7.66 -23.30 7.56
CA LYS A 156 -7.15 -23.19 8.93
C LYS A 156 -5.64 -22.94 8.98
N ASN A 157 -4.91 -23.41 7.98
CA ASN A 157 -3.45 -23.29 7.89
C ASN A 157 -2.96 -23.27 6.43
N SER A 158 -1.64 -23.04 6.27
CA SER A 158 -0.99 -22.96 4.95
C SER A 158 -0.95 -24.29 4.21
N GLU A 159 -0.90 -25.43 4.92
CA GLU A 159 -0.81 -26.76 4.33
C GLU A 159 -2.13 -27.16 3.70
N GLU A 160 -3.25 -26.94 4.40
CA GLU A 160 -4.59 -27.15 3.85
C GLU A 160 -4.81 -26.30 2.60
N LYS A 161 -4.41 -25.03 2.65
CA LYS A 161 -4.47 -24.13 1.49
C LYS A 161 -3.62 -24.64 0.33
N LYS A 162 -2.39 -25.12 0.60
CA LYS A 162 -1.49 -25.68 -0.42
C LYS A 162 -2.10 -26.91 -1.07
N ALA A 163 -2.59 -27.88 -0.27
CA ALA A 163 -3.20 -29.10 -0.78
C ALA A 163 -4.40 -28.79 -1.70
N TYR A 164 -5.27 -27.87 -1.28
CA TYR A 164 -6.39 -27.43 -2.11
C TYR A 164 -5.93 -26.78 -3.43
N LEU A 165 -5.00 -25.85 -3.39
CA LEU A 165 -4.53 -25.16 -4.60
C LEU A 165 -3.83 -26.11 -5.57
N MET A 166 -3.14 -27.15 -5.07
CA MET A 166 -2.51 -28.17 -5.92
C MET A 166 -3.49 -29.17 -6.51
N SER A 167 -4.75 -29.22 -6.03
CA SER A 167 -5.79 -30.12 -6.54
C SER A 167 -6.72 -29.47 -7.56
N ILE A 168 -6.71 -28.14 -7.70
CA ILE A 168 -7.61 -27.47 -8.66
C ILE A 168 -7.06 -27.53 -10.09
N PRO A 169 -7.94 -27.58 -11.11
CA PRO A 169 -7.54 -27.60 -12.52
C PRO A 169 -6.77 -26.33 -12.92
N GLU A 170 -5.80 -26.49 -13.81
CA GLU A 170 -4.91 -25.40 -14.23
C GLU A 170 -5.63 -24.22 -14.91
N GLU A 171 -6.76 -24.47 -15.57
CA GLU A 171 -7.58 -23.42 -16.18
C GLU A 171 -8.23 -22.46 -15.17
N LYS A 172 -8.28 -22.82 -13.89
CA LYS A 172 -8.75 -21.97 -12.80
C LYS A 172 -7.69 -20.99 -12.30
N PHE A 173 -6.44 -21.13 -12.71
CA PHE A 173 -5.40 -20.16 -12.41
C PHE A 173 -5.39 -19.04 -13.45
N ILE A 174 -5.10 -17.81 -12.99
CA ILE A 174 -4.99 -16.64 -13.87
C ILE A 174 -3.87 -16.88 -14.89
N LYS A 175 -4.20 -16.80 -16.18
CA LYS A 175 -3.23 -16.81 -17.28
C LYS A 175 -3.13 -15.41 -17.90
N LYS A 176 -1.93 -14.99 -18.23
CA LYS A 176 -1.66 -13.70 -18.89
C LYS A 176 -1.39 -13.93 -20.36
N GLU A 177 -1.94 -13.04 -21.19
CA GLU A 177 -1.62 -13.01 -22.62
C GLU A 177 -0.16 -12.61 -22.85
N LEU A 178 0.37 -13.02 -24.00
CA LEU A 178 1.69 -12.59 -24.45
C LEU A 178 1.67 -11.08 -24.75
N LEU A 179 2.78 -10.42 -24.46
CA LEU A 179 2.97 -9.04 -24.90
C LEU A 179 2.95 -9.01 -26.44
N LYS A 180 2.12 -8.14 -26.99
CA LYS A 180 2.12 -7.88 -28.44
C LYS A 180 3.34 -7.02 -28.78
N LYS A 181 4.04 -7.39 -29.88
CA LYS A 181 5.15 -6.61 -30.42
C LYS A 181 4.67 -5.27 -30.98
#